data_59eff5e416a6c0f4447f0b9101b7aec6
#
_entry.id   59eff5e416a6c0f4447f0b9101b7aec6
#
_cell.length_a   1.000
_cell.length_b   1.000
_cell.length_c   1.000
_cell.angle_alpha   90.00
_cell.angle_beta   90.00
_cell.angle_gamma   90.00
#
_symmetry.space_group_name_H-M   'P 1'
#
loop_
_entity.id
_entity.type
_entity.pdbx_description
1 polymer ?
#
loop_
_entity_poly.entity_id
_entity_poly.type
_entity_poly.pdbx_seq_one_letter_code
_entity_poly.pdbx_strand_id
1 'polypeptide(L)'
;MTVLRFDNVSKRYSSGHEALSEVSFEVAAGEMLFVTGHSGAGKSTLLKLIHLSERPSRGAVVFGDKNLLKVRGRRIALHRRDVGVVFQDHRLLADRSVADNVALPLLLRGLRRGDIGRRVRSALEKVGLGARATALPGELSAGEQQRVGIARAIIGEPRLLVADEPTGNLDPTLSAEIMALFQSLPERGTSVLVASHDLALVKRMKKRVLVLNHGRLVDDIAPEDLAE
;
A
#
# COMPACT_ATOMS: atom_id res chain seq x y z
N MET A 1 -13.32 -1.79 -14.79
CA MET A 1 -11.99 -1.56 -15.43
C MET A 1 -10.93 -2.04 -14.47
N THR A 2 -10.00 -2.90 -14.91
CA THR A 2 -8.95 -3.48 -14.06
C THR A 2 -7.82 -2.49 -13.84
N VAL A 3 -7.40 -2.26 -12.59
CA VAL A 3 -6.26 -1.40 -12.25
C VAL A 3 -4.97 -2.21 -12.12
N LEU A 4 -5.06 -3.44 -11.61
CA LEU A 4 -3.91 -4.34 -11.41
C LEU A 4 -4.30 -5.75 -11.81
N ARG A 5 -3.40 -6.46 -12.52
CA ARG A 5 -3.55 -7.87 -12.84
C ARG A 5 -2.22 -8.60 -12.64
N PHE A 6 -2.29 -9.70 -11.94
CA PHE A 6 -1.27 -10.74 -11.88
C PHE A 6 -1.66 -11.86 -12.81
N ASP A 7 -0.75 -12.29 -13.66
CA ASP A 7 -0.95 -13.30 -14.68
C ASP A 7 0.14 -14.35 -14.55
N ASN A 8 -0.19 -15.46 -13.90
CA ASN A 8 0.69 -16.60 -13.63
C ASN A 8 2.07 -16.21 -13.07
N VAL A 9 2.06 -15.36 -12.03
CA VAL A 9 3.25 -14.69 -11.49
C VAL A 9 3.96 -15.60 -10.50
N SER A 10 5.25 -15.85 -10.78
CA SER A 10 6.18 -16.52 -9.83
C SER A 10 7.36 -15.61 -9.51
N LYS A 11 7.83 -15.67 -8.27
CA LYS A 11 9.03 -14.96 -7.80
C LYS A 11 9.95 -15.88 -7.04
N ARG A 12 11.16 -16.08 -7.57
CA ARG A 12 12.27 -16.75 -6.91
C ARG A 12 13.38 -15.75 -6.64
N TYR A 13 13.89 -15.72 -5.41
CA TYR A 13 15.05 -14.90 -5.03
C TYR A 13 16.36 -15.62 -5.37
N SER A 14 17.47 -14.86 -5.40
CA SER A 14 18.82 -15.41 -5.66
C SER A 14 19.27 -16.47 -4.65
N SER A 15 18.70 -16.42 -3.42
CA SER A 15 18.90 -17.46 -2.40
C SER A 15 18.27 -18.82 -2.74
N GLY A 16 17.54 -18.92 -3.86
CA GLY A 16 16.79 -20.12 -4.25
C GLY A 16 15.37 -20.18 -3.68
N HIS A 17 15.02 -19.32 -2.71
CA HIS A 17 13.68 -19.27 -2.11
C HIS A 17 12.63 -18.81 -3.12
N GLU A 18 11.58 -19.62 -3.33
CA GLU A 18 10.42 -19.28 -4.15
C GLU A 18 9.35 -18.64 -3.26
N ALA A 19 9.22 -17.31 -3.35
CA ALA A 19 8.34 -16.53 -2.51
C ALA A 19 6.90 -16.40 -3.07
N LEU A 20 6.74 -16.58 -4.40
CA LEU A 20 5.43 -16.64 -5.07
C LEU A 20 5.50 -17.69 -6.19
N SER A 21 4.43 -18.47 -6.35
CA SER A 21 4.30 -19.54 -7.33
C SER A 21 2.94 -19.46 -8.02
N GLU A 22 2.93 -19.12 -9.32
CA GLU A 22 1.78 -19.16 -10.22
C GLU A 22 0.57 -18.35 -9.74
N VAL A 23 0.80 -17.19 -9.11
CA VAL A 23 -0.24 -16.33 -8.57
C VAL A 23 -0.96 -15.57 -9.69
N SER A 24 -2.28 -15.69 -9.75
CA SER A 24 -3.14 -14.97 -10.70
C SER A 24 -4.35 -14.38 -10.00
N PHE A 25 -4.59 -13.08 -10.18
CA PHE A 25 -5.78 -12.35 -9.72
C PHE A 25 -5.85 -10.98 -10.39
N GLU A 26 -7.01 -10.35 -10.28
CA GLU A 26 -7.23 -8.97 -10.77
C GLU A 26 -7.78 -8.09 -9.64
N VAL A 27 -7.50 -6.79 -9.73
CA VAL A 27 -8.07 -5.74 -8.87
C VAL A 27 -8.79 -4.75 -9.75
N ALA A 28 -10.06 -4.51 -9.46
CA ALA A 28 -10.85 -3.51 -10.17
C ALA A 28 -10.48 -2.08 -9.74
N ALA A 29 -10.74 -1.10 -10.61
CA ALA A 29 -10.60 0.30 -10.26
C ALA A 29 -11.61 0.68 -9.17
N GLY A 30 -11.13 1.34 -8.09
CA GLY A 30 -11.96 1.68 -6.94
C GLY A 30 -12.32 0.48 -6.06
N GLU A 31 -11.62 -0.64 -6.18
CA GLU A 31 -11.80 -1.79 -5.30
C GLU A 31 -10.90 -1.67 -4.06
N MET A 32 -11.44 -2.08 -2.91
CA MET A 32 -10.65 -2.34 -1.71
C MET A 32 -10.68 -3.83 -1.40
N LEU A 33 -9.49 -4.42 -1.20
CA LEU A 33 -9.34 -5.84 -0.87
C LEU A 33 -8.19 -6.08 0.11
N PHE A 34 -8.20 -7.25 0.73
CA PHE A 34 -7.16 -7.73 1.61
C PHE A 34 -6.35 -8.86 0.98
N VAL A 35 -5.07 -8.94 1.37
CA VAL A 35 -4.22 -10.11 1.14
C VAL A 35 -3.83 -10.65 2.52
N THR A 36 -4.26 -11.87 2.84
CA THR A 36 -3.96 -12.53 4.12
C THR A 36 -3.13 -13.78 3.93
N GLY A 37 -2.62 -14.32 5.04
CA GLY A 37 -1.79 -15.51 5.09
C GLY A 37 -0.78 -15.44 6.23
N HIS A 38 -0.19 -16.59 6.60
CA HIS A 38 0.81 -16.65 7.66
C HIS A 38 2.06 -15.79 7.36
N SER A 39 2.94 -15.61 8.35
CA SER A 39 4.24 -14.96 8.13
C SER A 39 5.03 -15.76 7.10
N GLY A 40 5.63 -15.08 6.11
CA GLY A 40 6.34 -15.73 5.00
C GLY A 40 5.45 -16.26 3.86
N ALA A 41 4.12 -16.10 3.91
CA ALA A 41 3.22 -16.56 2.84
C ALA A 41 3.42 -15.88 1.47
N GLY A 42 4.22 -14.79 1.39
CA GLY A 42 4.50 -14.08 0.13
C GLY A 42 3.87 -12.68 0.03
N LYS A 43 3.08 -12.24 1.04
CA LYS A 43 2.35 -10.96 1.03
C LYS A 43 3.24 -9.76 0.68
N SER A 44 4.31 -9.53 1.45
CA SER A 44 5.24 -8.41 1.20
C SER A 44 5.97 -8.53 -0.14
N THR A 45 6.24 -9.76 -0.62
CA THR A 45 6.82 -9.98 -1.96
C THR A 45 5.83 -9.55 -3.05
N LEU A 46 4.55 -9.89 -2.92
CA LEU A 46 3.50 -9.45 -3.82
C LEU A 46 3.45 -7.91 -3.89
N LEU A 47 3.46 -7.23 -2.75
CA LEU A 47 3.49 -5.75 -2.70
C LEU A 47 4.76 -5.19 -3.36
N LYS A 48 5.94 -5.81 -3.16
CA LYS A 48 7.21 -5.40 -3.78
C LYS A 48 7.17 -5.49 -5.31
N LEU A 49 6.47 -6.46 -5.88
CA LEU A 49 6.27 -6.56 -7.33
C LEU A 49 5.42 -5.40 -7.86
N ILE A 50 4.38 -5.02 -7.14
CA ILE A 50 3.46 -3.94 -7.54
C ILE A 50 4.18 -2.60 -7.64
N HIS A 51 4.98 -2.23 -6.65
CA HIS A 51 5.68 -0.94 -6.67
C HIS A 51 7.10 -0.99 -7.29
N LEU A 52 7.42 -2.11 -7.98
CA LEU A 52 8.69 -2.30 -8.70
C LEU A 52 9.94 -2.15 -7.82
N SER A 53 9.92 -2.61 -6.56
CA SER A 53 11.12 -2.91 -5.77
C SER A 53 11.70 -4.26 -6.14
N GLU A 54 10.85 -5.19 -6.58
CA GLU A 54 11.21 -6.49 -7.10
C GLU A 54 10.57 -6.71 -8.47
N ARG A 55 11.03 -7.73 -9.18
CA ARG A 55 10.46 -8.14 -10.47
C ARG A 55 10.07 -9.61 -10.40
N PRO A 56 9.00 -10.02 -11.07
CA PRO A 56 8.65 -11.42 -11.16
C PRO A 56 9.74 -12.19 -11.91
N SER A 57 9.92 -13.46 -11.56
CA SER A 57 10.80 -14.40 -12.26
C SER A 57 10.09 -15.00 -13.47
N ARG A 58 8.76 -15.21 -13.38
CA ARG A 58 7.88 -15.67 -14.47
C ARG A 58 6.53 -14.97 -14.37
N GLY A 59 5.75 -15.03 -15.45
CA GLY A 59 4.44 -14.41 -15.55
C GLY A 59 4.52 -12.91 -15.77
N ALA A 60 3.40 -12.21 -15.63
CA ALA A 60 3.29 -10.77 -15.86
C ALA A 60 2.49 -10.08 -14.76
N VAL A 61 2.98 -8.90 -14.33
CA VAL A 61 2.21 -7.95 -13.52
C VAL A 61 1.85 -6.78 -14.43
N VAL A 62 0.56 -6.51 -14.58
CA VAL A 62 0.03 -5.43 -15.42
C VAL A 62 -0.65 -4.40 -14.54
N PHE A 63 -0.28 -3.13 -14.70
CA PHE A 63 -0.88 -2.00 -14.01
C PHE A 63 -1.53 -1.05 -15.02
N GLY A 64 -2.86 -1.01 -15.02
CA GLY A 64 -3.63 -0.40 -16.10
C GLY A 64 -3.34 -1.10 -17.43
N ASP A 65 -2.74 -0.36 -18.36
CA ASP A 65 -2.29 -0.84 -19.68
C ASP A 65 -0.80 -1.25 -19.73
N LYS A 66 -0.07 -1.13 -18.61
CA LYS A 66 1.40 -1.26 -18.58
C LYS A 66 1.84 -2.60 -18.00
N ASN A 67 2.52 -3.43 -18.79
CA ASN A 67 3.24 -4.59 -18.26
C ASN A 67 4.49 -4.10 -17.50
N LEU A 68 4.53 -4.35 -16.19
CA LEU A 68 5.59 -3.87 -15.30
C LEU A 68 6.97 -4.48 -15.59
N LEU A 69 7.03 -5.65 -16.22
CA LEU A 69 8.29 -6.22 -16.70
C LEU A 69 9.00 -5.33 -17.73
N LYS A 70 8.23 -4.58 -18.53
CA LYS A 70 8.77 -3.70 -19.58
C LYS A 70 9.11 -2.29 -19.06
N VAL A 71 8.74 -1.95 -17.83
CA VAL A 71 8.99 -0.62 -17.24
C VAL A 71 10.45 -0.52 -16.80
N ARG A 72 11.19 0.48 -17.31
CA ARG A 72 12.63 0.72 -17.05
C ARG A 72 12.93 2.21 -16.84
N GLY A 73 14.07 2.51 -16.21
CA GLY A 73 14.61 3.85 -16.06
C GLY A 73 13.59 4.84 -15.45
N ARG A 74 13.43 6.00 -16.06
CA ARG A 74 12.51 7.07 -15.62
C ARG A 74 11.05 6.60 -15.51
N ARG A 75 10.63 5.59 -16.28
CA ARG A 75 9.27 5.07 -16.22
C ARG A 75 8.94 4.39 -14.88
N ILE A 76 9.97 3.89 -14.15
CA ILE A 76 9.80 3.35 -12.79
C ILE A 76 9.35 4.47 -11.83
N ALA A 77 9.99 5.64 -11.90
CA ALA A 77 9.61 6.78 -11.07
C ALA A 77 8.19 7.27 -11.38
N LEU A 78 7.79 7.27 -12.65
CA LEU A 78 6.42 7.62 -13.06
C LEU A 78 5.41 6.60 -12.53
N HIS A 79 5.70 5.29 -12.66
CA HIS A 79 4.84 4.25 -12.09
C HIS A 79 4.69 4.39 -10.56
N ARG A 80 5.78 4.64 -9.84
CA ARG A 80 5.74 4.85 -8.39
C ARG A 80 4.96 6.08 -7.93
N ARG A 81 4.69 7.05 -8.81
CA ARG A 81 3.77 8.17 -8.52
C ARG A 81 2.30 7.72 -8.53
N ASP A 82 1.98 6.66 -9.29
CA ASP A 82 0.64 6.11 -9.40
C ASP A 82 0.34 5.07 -8.31
N VAL A 83 1.37 4.62 -7.55
CA VAL A 83 1.25 3.64 -6.47
C VAL A 83 1.70 4.26 -5.15
N GLY A 84 0.76 4.47 -4.23
CA GLY A 84 1.06 4.83 -2.85
C GLY A 84 1.47 3.59 -2.06
N VAL A 85 2.49 3.71 -1.21
CA VAL A 85 2.97 2.57 -0.41
C VAL A 85 3.05 2.94 1.06
N VAL A 86 2.36 2.16 1.89
CA VAL A 86 2.52 2.16 3.35
C VAL A 86 3.43 0.99 3.70
N PHE A 87 4.63 1.30 4.19
CA PHE A 87 5.63 0.31 4.55
C PHE A 87 5.47 -0.08 6.02
N GLN A 88 5.73 -1.34 6.35
CA GLN A 88 5.74 -1.85 7.73
C GLN A 88 6.82 -1.16 8.58
N ASP A 89 7.98 -0.83 8.00
CA ASP A 89 9.12 -0.16 8.63
C ASP A 89 9.10 1.38 8.45
N HIS A 90 7.94 1.95 8.12
CA HIS A 90 7.62 3.37 7.90
C HIS A 90 8.47 4.07 6.83
N ARG A 91 9.76 3.82 6.72
CA ARG A 91 10.75 4.41 5.78
C ARG A 91 10.67 5.93 5.72
N LEU A 92 10.59 6.55 6.87
CA LEU A 92 10.64 8.01 6.96
C LEU A 92 12.09 8.49 6.79
N LEU A 93 12.25 9.66 6.18
CA LEU A 93 13.53 10.35 6.09
C LEU A 93 13.81 10.97 7.47
N ALA A 94 14.79 10.43 8.19
CA ALA A 94 15.08 10.78 9.58
C ALA A 94 15.56 12.23 9.76
N ASP A 95 16.18 12.80 8.73
CA ASP A 95 16.71 14.17 8.67
C ASP A 95 15.70 15.20 8.17
N ARG A 96 14.45 14.80 7.93
CA ARG A 96 13.37 15.64 7.41
C ARG A 96 12.21 15.70 8.39
N SER A 97 11.57 16.87 8.46
CA SER A 97 10.37 17.02 9.28
C SER A 97 9.24 16.11 8.82
N VAL A 98 8.24 15.93 9.68
CA VAL A 98 6.99 15.23 9.35
C VAL A 98 6.34 15.86 8.10
N ALA A 99 6.25 17.18 8.05
CA ALA A 99 5.70 17.89 6.91
C ALA A 99 6.49 17.64 5.61
N ASP A 100 7.83 17.64 5.69
CA ASP A 100 8.69 17.37 4.52
C ASP A 100 8.56 15.92 4.04
N ASN A 101 8.47 14.96 4.98
CA ASN A 101 8.20 13.56 4.64
C ASN A 101 6.89 13.40 3.86
N VAL A 102 5.83 14.05 4.34
CA VAL A 102 4.50 13.99 3.69
C VAL A 102 4.49 14.77 2.38
N ALA A 103 5.25 15.87 2.26
CA ALA A 103 5.34 16.68 1.05
C ALA A 103 6.05 15.97 -0.12
N LEU A 104 6.90 14.99 0.16
CA LEU A 104 7.82 14.38 -0.81
C LEU A 104 7.14 13.91 -2.12
N PRO A 105 5.99 13.19 -2.10
CA PRO A 105 5.33 12.77 -3.35
C PRO A 105 4.88 13.95 -4.22
N LEU A 106 4.45 15.05 -3.61
CA LEU A 106 4.00 16.26 -4.33
C LEU A 106 5.18 17.02 -4.93
N LEU A 107 6.29 17.11 -4.20
CA LEU A 107 7.56 17.67 -4.69
C LEU A 107 8.08 16.90 -5.92
N LEU A 108 8.07 15.56 -5.85
CA LEU A 108 8.49 14.70 -6.95
C LEU A 108 7.56 14.80 -8.18
N ARG A 109 6.32 15.25 -8.01
CA ARG A 109 5.37 15.56 -9.09
C ARG A 109 5.56 16.97 -9.65
N GLY A 110 6.40 17.81 -9.02
CA GLY A 110 6.67 19.17 -9.48
C GLY A 110 5.58 20.19 -9.12
N LEU A 111 4.79 19.96 -8.08
CA LEU A 111 3.79 20.91 -7.61
C LEU A 111 4.44 22.17 -7.02
N ARG A 112 3.73 23.33 -7.10
CA ARG A 112 4.20 24.59 -6.52
C ARG A 112 4.17 24.52 -4.99
N ARG A 113 5.16 25.11 -4.32
CA ARG A 113 5.31 25.07 -2.85
C ARG A 113 4.06 25.54 -2.09
N GLY A 114 3.37 26.60 -2.56
CA GLY A 114 2.15 27.11 -1.93
C GLY A 114 1.00 26.12 -1.91
N ASP A 115 0.86 25.30 -2.96
CA ASP A 115 -0.17 24.25 -3.04
C ASP A 115 0.19 23.06 -2.16
N ILE A 116 1.49 22.74 -2.05
CA ILE A 116 1.99 21.64 -1.22
C ILE A 116 1.64 21.88 0.25
N GLY A 117 1.88 23.08 0.80
CA GLY A 117 1.64 23.39 2.21
C GLY A 117 0.19 23.14 2.65
N ARG A 118 -0.80 23.55 1.84
CA ARG A 118 -2.23 23.29 2.12
C ARG A 118 -2.56 21.81 2.12
N ARG A 119 -2.07 21.05 1.12
CA ARG A 119 -2.30 19.61 1.00
C ARG A 119 -1.64 18.82 2.14
N VAL A 120 -0.40 19.19 2.52
CA VAL A 120 0.31 18.58 3.66
C VAL A 120 -0.45 18.76 4.95
N ARG A 121 -0.93 20.00 5.25
CA ARG A 121 -1.73 20.27 6.44
C ARG A 121 -2.98 19.38 6.47
N SER A 122 -3.75 19.39 5.39
CA SER A 122 -4.97 18.56 5.30
C SER A 122 -4.67 17.05 5.43
N ALA A 123 -3.56 16.56 4.85
CA ALA A 123 -3.18 15.16 4.99
C ALA A 123 -2.79 14.79 6.42
N LEU A 124 -2.06 15.68 7.14
CA LEU A 124 -1.69 15.47 8.54
C LEU A 124 -2.91 15.56 9.48
N GLU A 125 -3.85 16.46 9.21
CA GLU A 125 -5.10 16.54 9.96
C GLU A 125 -5.91 15.23 9.87
N LYS A 126 -6.01 14.62 8.68
CA LYS A 126 -6.70 13.35 8.45
C LYS A 126 -6.14 12.17 9.26
N VAL A 127 -4.87 12.23 9.63
CA VAL A 127 -4.21 11.19 10.43
C VAL A 127 -3.94 11.65 11.87
N GLY A 128 -4.53 12.77 12.32
CA GLY A 128 -4.42 13.28 13.69
C GLY A 128 -3.03 13.80 14.07
N LEU A 129 -2.24 14.28 13.09
CA LEU A 129 -0.85 14.73 13.30
C LEU A 129 -0.63 16.22 12.94
N GLY A 130 -1.68 17.04 12.85
CA GLY A 130 -1.56 18.45 12.48
C GLY A 130 -0.58 19.24 13.36
N ALA A 131 -0.57 19.00 14.67
CA ALA A 131 0.33 19.65 15.63
C ALA A 131 1.79 19.15 15.57
N ARG A 132 2.08 18.06 14.88
CA ARG A 132 3.41 17.42 14.80
C ARG A 132 4.14 17.73 13.48
N ALA A 133 3.65 18.67 12.69
CA ALA A 133 4.17 18.96 11.35
C ALA A 133 5.67 19.29 11.31
N THR A 134 6.22 19.95 12.33
CA THR A 134 7.63 20.36 12.43
C THR A 134 8.54 19.33 13.12
N ALA A 135 7.96 18.33 13.77
CA ALA A 135 8.72 17.29 14.48
C ALA A 135 9.58 16.46 13.52
N LEU A 136 10.66 15.89 14.02
CA LEU A 136 11.45 14.87 13.31
C LEU A 136 10.89 13.47 13.60
N PRO A 137 11.09 12.50 12.68
CA PRO A 137 10.63 11.13 12.89
C PRO A 137 11.09 10.49 14.22
N GLY A 138 12.31 10.79 14.68
CA GLY A 138 12.85 10.27 15.94
C GLY A 138 12.14 10.79 17.20
N GLU A 139 11.33 11.86 17.09
CA GLU A 139 10.54 12.43 18.19
C GLU A 139 9.12 11.85 18.25
N LEU A 140 8.80 10.92 17.34
CA LEU A 140 7.49 10.32 17.21
C LEU A 140 7.48 8.88 17.75
N SER A 141 6.35 8.48 18.34
CA SER A 141 6.05 7.08 18.62
C SER A 141 5.94 6.27 17.31
N ALA A 142 6.07 4.94 17.39
CA ALA A 142 5.92 4.06 16.24
C ALA A 142 4.55 4.22 15.54
N GLY A 143 3.48 4.39 16.32
CA GLY A 143 2.14 4.65 15.77
C GLY A 143 2.03 6.01 15.07
N GLU A 144 2.68 7.06 15.59
CA GLU A 144 2.75 8.36 14.90
C GLU A 144 3.55 8.26 13.60
N GLN A 145 4.70 7.56 13.61
CA GLN A 145 5.50 7.32 12.40
C GLN A 145 4.70 6.57 11.33
N GLN A 146 3.91 5.57 11.74
CA GLN A 146 3.01 4.84 10.84
C GLN A 146 2.00 5.78 10.19
N ARG A 147 1.35 6.66 10.96
CA ARG A 147 0.40 7.65 10.44
C ARG A 147 1.05 8.65 9.49
N VAL A 148 2.29 9.09 9.75
CA VAL A 148 3.05 9.91 8.78
C VAL A 148 3.27 9.14 7.48
N GLY A 149 3.64 7.86 7.56
CA GLY A 149 3.78 6.98 6.39
C GLY A 149 2.50 6.86 5.57
N ILE A 150 1.35 6.74 6.25
CA ILE A 150 0.02 6.71 5.61
C ILE A 150 -0.29 8.05 4.93
N ALA A 151 -0.13 9.17 5.64
CA ALA A 151 -0.36 10.50 5.06
C ALA A 151 0.51 10.71 3.80
N ARG A 152 1.79 10.34 3.86
CA ARG A 152 2.71 10.38 2.71
C ARG A 152 2.23 9.51 1.55
N ALA A 153 1.71 8.32 1.81
CA ALA A 153 1.27 7.40 0.77
C ALA A 153 0.04 7.90 0.01
N ILE A 154 -0.90 8.58 0.70
CA ILE A 154 -2.18 9.01 0.12
C ILE A 154 -2.17 10.43 -0.44
N ILE A 155 -1.24 11.32 -0.02
CA ILE A 155 -1.26 12.74 -0.39
C ILE A 155 -1.16 12.97 -1.89
N GLY A 156 -0.51 12.05 -2.60
CA GLY A 156 -0.36 12.09 -4.05
C GLY A 156 -1.60 11.66 -4.82
N GLU A 157 -2.68 11.25 -4.16
CA GLU A 157 -3.88 10.68 -4.80
C GLU A 157 -3.49 9.56 -5.79
N PRO A 158 -2.87 8.46 -5.29
CA PRO A 158 -2.42 7.39 -6.16
C PRO A 158 -3.61 6.62 -6.76
N ARG A 159 -3.41 5.97 -7.89
CA ARG A 159 -4.41 5.07 -8.49
C ARG A 159 -4.57 3.78 -7.69
N LEU A 160 -3.50 3.36 -6.99
CA LEU A 160 -3.49 2.19 -6.11
C LEU A 160 -2.71 2.50 -4.85
N LEU A 161 -3.30 2.27 -3.69
CA LEU A 161 -2.63 2.23 -2.40
C LEU A 161 -2.32 0.77 -2.06
N VAL A 162 -1.07 0.46 -1.74
CA VAL A 162 -0.66 -0.82 -1.16
C VAL A 162 -0.16 -0.59 0.25
N ALA A 163 -0.65 -1.37 1.21
CA ALA A 163 -0.29 -1.21 2.61
C ALA A 163 0.14 -2.56 3.21
N ASP A 164 1.33 -2.59 3.80
CA ASP A 164 1.88 -3.77 4.48
C ASP A 164 1.72 -3.58 5.99
N GLU A 165 0.79 -4.34 6.60
CA GLU A 165 0.45 -4.33 8.02
C GLU A 165 0.20 -2.90 8.58
N PRO A 166 -0.70 -2.10 7.98
CA PRO A 166 -0.81 -0.66 8.25
C PRO A 166 -1.27 -0.32 9.66
N THR A 167 -1.86 -1.27 10.39
CA THR A 167 -2.43 -1.09 11.73
C THR A 167 -1.68 -1.82 12.83
N GLY A 168 -0.60 -2.55 12.50
CA GLY A 168 0.11 -3.42 13.45
C GLY A 168 0.74 -2.69 14.66
N ASN A 169 1.00 -1.39 14.56
CA ASN A 169 1.58 -0.56 15.63
C ASN A 169 0.58 0.48 16.19
N LEU A 170 -0.72 0.31 15.91
CA LEU A 170 -1.76 1.24 16.33
C LEU A 170 -2.67 0.59 17.39
N ASP A 171 -3.18 1.40 18.30
CA ASP A 171 -4.26 0.98 19.18
C ASP A 171 -5.57 0.72 18.38
N PRO A 172 -6.55 0.01 18.98
CA PRO A 172 -7.78 -0.36 18.27
C PRO A 172 -8.59 0.82 17.72
N THR A 173 -8.60 1.96 18.43
CA THR A 173 -9.34 3.16 18.01
C THR A 173 -8.71 3.77 16.78
N LEU A 174 -7.40 4.02 16.82
CA LEU A 174 -6.65 4.54 15.67
C LEU A 174 -6.66 3.57 14.48
N SER A 175 -6.58 2.26 14.74
CA SER A 175 -6.71 1.24 13.70
C SER A 175 -8.05 1.38 12.96
N ALA A 176 -9.15 1.57 13.70
CA ALA A 176 -10.48 1.76 13.11
C ALA A 176 -10.55 3.07 12.29
N GLU A 177 -9.98 4.16 12.77
CA GLU A 177 -9.93 5.44 12.05
C GLU A 177 -9.14 5.34 10.74
N ILE A 178 -7.96 4.69 10.76
CA ILE A 178 -7.15 4.46 9.56
C ILE A 178 -7.88 3.56 8.56
N MET A 179 -8.54 2.53 9.04
CA MET A 179 -9.29 1.65 8.15
C MET A 179 -10.52 2.35 7.55
N ALA A 180 -11.20 3.22 8.30
CA ALA A 180 -12.27 4.08 7.77
C ALA A 180 -11.74 5.05 6.70
N LEU A 181 -10.55 5.64 6.93
CA LEU A 181 -9.87 6.45 5.91
C LEU A 181 -9.62 5.62 4.64
N PHE A 182 -9.09 4.40 4.75
CA PHE A 182 -8.84 3.54 3.59
C PHE A 182 -10.13 3.18 2.86
N GLN A 183 -11.24 2.92 3.58
CA GLN A 183 -12.56 2.68 2.99
C GLN A 183 -13.11 3.86 2.19
N SER A 184 -12.72 5.08 2.50
CA SER A 184 -13.14 6.29 1.78
C SER A 184 -12.36 6.55 0.48
N LEU A 185 -11.22 5.89 0.26
CA LEU A 185 -10.35 6.15 -0.88
C LEU A 185 -10.93 5.65 -2.22
N PRO A 186 -11.62 4.49 -2.29
CA PRO A 186 -12.28 4.01 -3.50
C PRO A 186 -13.26 5.00 -4.12
N GLU A 187 -14.03 5.71 -3.32
CA GLU A 187 -14.97 6.75 -3.78
C GLU A 187 -14.25 7.91 -4.49
N ARG A 188 -12.96 8.08 -4.23
CA ARG A 188 -12.08 9.08 -4.87
C ARG A 188 -11.25 8.51 -6.02
N GLY A 189 -11.50 7.26 -6.41
CA GLY A 189 -10.83 6.59 -7.53
C GLY A 189 -9.49 5.93 -7.17
N THR A 190 -9.12 5.83 -5.89
CA THR A 190 -7.95 5.07 -5.44
C THR A 190 -8.34 3.65 -5.06
N SER A 191 -7.83 2.63 -5.75
CA SER A 191 -7.96 1.24 -5.31
C SER A 191 -7.06 0.98 -4.10
N VAL A 192 -7.44 0.05 -3.22
CA VAL A 192 -6.71 -0.20 -1.96
C VAL A 192 -6.45 -1.70 -1.80
N LEU A 193 -5.19 -2.08 -1.60
CA LEU A 193 -4.76 -3.44 -1.31
C LEU A 193 -4.00 -3.45 0.02
N VAL A 194 -4.57 -4.14 1.02
CA VAL A 194 -4.01 -4.21 2.38
C VAL A 194 -3.52 -5.63 2.66
N ALA A 195 -2.23 -5.79 2.91
CA ALA A 195 -1.70 -7.03 3.48
C ALA A 195 -1.89 -6.99 5.00
N SER A 196 -2.54 -7.99 5.56
CA SER A 196 -2.74 -8.13 7.00
C SER A 196 -2.83 -9.59 7.42
N HIS A 197 -2.33 -9.90 8.62
CA HIS A 197 -2.52 -11.18 9.29
C HIS A 197 -3.59 -11.12 10.39
N ASP A 198 -4.16 -9.94 10.65
CA ASP A 198 -5.26 -9.74 11.60
C ASP A 198 -6.59 -10.17 10.96
N LEU A 199 -6.96 -11.44 11.16
CA LEU A 199 -8.19 -12.01 10.61
C LEU A 199 -9.46 -11.37 11.21
N ALA A 200 -9.40 -10.87 12.46
CA ALA A 200 -10.53 -10.19 13.08
C ALA A 200 -10.81 -8.85 12.38
N LEU A 201 -9.76 -8.09 12.09
CA LEU A 201 -9.84 -6.88 11.28
C LEU A 201 -10.40 -7.18 9.88
N VAL A 202 -9.83 -8.18 9.18
CA VAL A 202 -10.22 -8.57 7.82
C VAL A 202 -11.70 -8.92 7.77
N LYS A 203 -12.19 -9.78 8.68
CA LYS A 203 -13.62 -10.16 8.77
C LYS A 203 -14.52 -8.95 9.01
N ARG A 204 -14.13 -8.05 9.94
CA ARG A 204 -14.91 -6.84 10.29
C ARG A 204 -15.07 -5.90 9.08
N MET A 205 -14.06 -5.85 8.21
CA MET A 205 -14.05 -4.94 7.05
C MET A 205 -14.97 -5.37 5.92
N LYS A 206 -15.35 -6.66 5.85
CA LYS A 206 -16.27 -7.23 4.83
C LYS A 206 -15.85 -6.80 3.40
N LYS A 207 -14.59 -6.98 3.06
CA LYS A 207 -14.05 -6.74 1.72
C LYS A 207 -13.48 -8.04 1.17
N ARG A 208 -13.34 -8.15 -0.15
CA ARG A 208 -12.71 -9.30 -0.82
C ARG A 208 -11.36 -9.63 -0.20
N VAL A 209 -11.07 -10.91 -0.04
CA VAL A 209 -9.84 -11.41 0.60
C VAL A 209 -9.13 -12.42 -0.28
N LEU A 210 -7.89 -12.14 -0.62
CA LEU A 210 -6.97 -13.07 -1.26
C LEU A 210 -6.18 -13.81 -0.17
N VAL A 211 -6.26 -15.12 -0.14
CA VAL A 211 -5.56 -15.95 0.84
C VAL A 211 -4.30 -16.54 0.23
N LEU A 212 -3.14 -16.12 0.74
CA LEU A 212 -1.84 -16.67 0.32
C LEU A 212 -1.37 -17.73 1.31
N ASN A 213 -0.92 -18.87 0.78
CA ASN A 213 -0.28 -19.93 1.54
C ASN A 213 0.94 -20.43 0.78
N HIS A 214 2.14 -20.38 1.41
CA HIS A 214 3.41 -20.82 0.81
C HIS A 214 3.63 -20.30 -0.63
N GLY A 215 3.36 -19.00 -0.83
CA GLY A 215 3.54 -18.33 -2.12
C GLY A 215 2.46 -18.59 -3.17
N ARG A 216 1.42 -19.37 -2.86
CA ARG A 216 0.30 -19.66 -3.76
C ARG A 216 -0.95 -18.95 -3.31
N LEU A 217 -1.76 -18.50 -4.26
CA LEU A 217 -3.13 -18.06 -3.99
C LEU A 217 -3.99 -19.33 -3.82
N VAL A 218 -4.46 -19.56 -2.58
CA VAL A 218 -5.25 -20.75 -2.25
C VAL A 218 -6.73 -20.46 -2.19
N ASP A 219 -7.11 -19.18 -2.01
CA ASP A 219 -8.50 -18.76 -1.99
C ASP A 219 -8.65 -17.29 -2.41
N ASP A 220 -9.83 -16.95 -2.94
CA ASP A 220 -10.25 -15.61 -3.36
C ASP A 220 -11.70 -15.42 -2.91
N ILE A 221 -11.86 -14.93 -1.68
CA ILE A 221 -13.13 -14.90 -0.96
C ILE A 221 -13.84 -13.58 -1.27
N ALA A 222 -15.04 -13.67 -1.82
CA ALA A 222 -15.90 -12.51 -2.06
C ALA A 222 -16.45 -11.92 -0.74
N PRO A 223 -16.82 -10.63 -0.70
CA PRO A 223 -17.34 -9.99 0.52
C PRO A 223 -18.58 -10.70 1.13
N GLU A 224 -19.42 -11.24 0.29
CA GLU A 224 -20.64 -12.01 0.67
C GLU A 224 -20.31 -13.31 1.39
N ASP A 225 -19.20 -13.97 1.06
CA ASP A 225 -18.78 -15.26 1.60
C ASP A 225 -18.05 -15.12 2.95
N LEU A 226 -17.74 -13.89 3.38
CA LEU A 226 -17.10 -13.59 4.69
C LEU A 226 -18.11 -13.54 5.86
N ALA A 227 -19.40 -13.71 5.59
CA ALA A 227 -20.45 -13.53 6.59
C ALA A 227 -20.76 -14.81 7.39
N GLU A 228 -20.15 -15.95 7.06
CA GLU A 228 -20.19 -17.21 7.77
C GLU A 228 -18.88 -17.43 8.57
#